data_c140047a1b6da10a2ea617d1cf6bd325
#
_entry.id   c140047a1b6da10a2ea617d1cf6bd325
#
_cell.length_a   1.000
_cell.length_b   1.000
_cell.length_c   1.000
_cell.angle_alpha   90.00
_cell.angle_beta   90.00
_cell.angle_gamma   90.00
#
_symmetry.space_group_name_H-M   'P 1'
#
loop_
_entity.id
_entity.type
_entity.pdbx_description
1 polymer ?
#
loop_
_entity_poly.entity_id
_entity_poly.type
_entity_poly.pdbx_seq_one_letter_code
_entity_poly.pdbx_strand_id
1 'polypeptide(L)'
;NEIKRTKMLEIFSEYGLFLLKVITILIAFIVLISFVAASKKNSNQEGLDVENLNKKYKGLSDSLNKVVLQKDEWKAKQKDDKAIQKNHKKQKKRKPKAFVLDFLGDIKASAVPSLREEVTAILDVAKKNDQIILRLDNHGGVVHEHGLAASQLARIRQKKINLVVVVDKVAASGGYLMACVANKIYAAPFAILGSIGVIAQLPNFNRLLDNYGVDFEQVTAGQYKRNVTMFGKNTDEDREKLKEQLEEIHSLFKSS
;
A
#
# COMPACT_ATOMS: atom_id res chain seq x y z
N ASN A 1 62.12 9.59 -40.03
CA ASN A 1 61.35 9.71 -38.74
C ASN A 1 59.86 10.02 -38.93
N GLU A 2 59.44 10.72 -40.02
CA GLU A 2 58.05 11.06 -40.29
C GLU A 2 57.17 9.83 -40.63
N ILE A 3 57.69 8.89 -41.43
CA ILE A 3 56.97 7.68 -41.84
C ILE A 3 56.62 6.78 -40.64
N LYS A 4 57.49 6.70 -39.66
CA LYS A 4 57.23 5.94 -38.41
C LYS A 4 56.16 6.62 -37.55
N ARG A 5 56.10 7.96 -37.54
CA ARG A 5 55.16 8.74 -36.79
C ARG A 5 53.74 8.65 -37.39
N THR A 6 53.63 8.67 -38.73
CA THR A 6 52.36 8.51 -39.45
C THR A 6 51.79 7.11 -39.24
N LYS A 7 52.62 6.04 -39.34
CA LYS A 7 52.15 4.66 -39.07
C LYS A 7 51.68 4.45 -37.61
N MET A 8 52.34 5.12 -36.66
CA MET A 8 51.95 5.02 -35.26
C MET A 8 50.62 5.76 -35.00
N LEU A 9 50.36 6.88 -35.67
CA LEU A 9 49.08 7.62 -35.61
C LEU A 9 47.93 6.82 -36.27
N GLU A 10 48.20 6.15 -37.37
CA GLU A 10 47.22 5.26 -38.02
C GLU A 10 46.79 4.08 -37.11
N ILE A 11 47.78 3.43 -36.48
CA ILE A 11 47.52 2.34 -35.53
C ILE A 11 46.72 2.85 -34.34
N PHE A 12 47.07 4.00 -33.76
CA PHE A 12 46.27 4.60 -32.66
C PHE A 12 44.86 4.97 -33.09
N SER A 13 44.68 5.46 -34.31
CA SER A 13 43.36 5.78 -34.89
C SER A 13 42.50 4.52 -35.08
N GLU A 14 43.05 3.45 -35.62
CA GLU A 14 42.32 2.17 -35.79
C GLU A 14 41.95 1.52 -34.46
N TYR A 15 42.87 1.49 -33.48
CA TYR A 15 42.55 1.01 -32.14
C TYR A 15 41.51 1.89 -31.43
N GLY A 16 41.58 3.22 -31.61
CA GLY A 16 40.59 4.16 -31.07
C GLY A 16 39.19 3.92 -31.66
N LEU A 17 39.10 3.73 -32.98
CA LEU A 17 37.84 3.40 -33.66
C LEU A 17 37.32 2.02 -33.27
N PHE A 18 38.17 1.02 -33.11
CA PHE A 18 37.77 -0.30 -32.61
C PHE A 18 37.23 -0.22 -31.18
N LEU A 19 37.91 0.47 -30.28
CA LEU A 19 37.45 0.68 -28.90
C LEU A 19 36.11 1.38 -28.84
N LEU A 20 35.95 2.41 -29.68
CA LEU A 20 34.69 3.16 -29.77
C LEU A 20 33.49 2.26 -30.23
N LYS A 21 33.75 1.39 -31.21
CA LYS A 21 32.74 0.40 -31.66
C LYS A 21 32.40 -0.59 -30.54
N VAL A 22 33.37 -1.11 -29.80
CA VAL A 22 33.13 -2.01 -28.68
C VAL A 22 32.32 -1.35 -27.57
N ILE A 23 32.67 -0.11 -27.20
CA ILE A 23 31.92 0.68 -26.20
C ILE A 23 30.47 0.90 -26.65
N THR A 24 30.24 1.26 -27.92
CA THR A 24 28.88 1.49 -28.45
C THR A 24 28.02 0.21 -28.39
N ILE A 25 28.61 -0.94 -28.75
CA ILE A 25 27.91 -2.24 -28.66
C ILE A 25 27.60 -2.58 -27.19
N LEU A 26 28.53 -2.33 -26.28
CA LEU A 26 28.35 -2.60 -24.85
C LEU A 26 27.26 -1.72 -24.23
N ILE A 27 27.21 -0.44 -24.59
CA ILE A 27 26.12 0.47 -24.19
C ILE A 27 24.78 0.00 -24.75
N ALA A 28 24.71 -0.39 -26.04
CA ALA A 28 23.50 -0.88 -26.65
C ALA A 28 23.00 -2.16 -25.94
N PHE A 29 23.92 -3.04 -25.53
CA PHE A 29 23.60 -4.26 -24.80
C PHE A 29 23.08 -3.97 -23.38
N ILE A 30 23.68 -3.02 -22.68
CA ILE A 30 23.21 -2.56 -21.35
C ILE A 30 21.82 -1.94 -21.45
N VAL A 31 21.57 -1.10 -22.47
CA VAL A 31 20.25 -0.51 -22.72
C VAL A 31 19.21 -1.61 -23.02
N LEU A 32 19.56 -2.59 -23.84
CA LEU A 32 18.69 -3.72 -24.16
C LEU A 32 18.34 -4.55 -22.91
N ILE A 33 19.34 -4.89 -22.10
CA ILE A 33 19.11 -5.61 -20.83
C ILE A 33 18.25 -4.78 -19.87
N SER A 34 18.50 -3.48 -19.76
CA SER A 34 17.72 -2.57 -18.93
C SER A 34 16.27 -2.48 -19.41
N PHE A 35 16.05 -2.44 -20.72
CA PHE A 35 14.72 -2.45 -21.32
C PHE A 35 13.97 -3.76 -21.08
N VAL A 36 14.64 -4.90 -21.23
CA VAL A 36 14.08 -6.24 -20.94
C VAL A 36 13.78 -6.40 -19.46
N ALA A 37 14.67 -5.91 -18.57
CA ALA A 37 14.46 -5.93 -17.12
C ALA A 37 13.30 -5.00 -16.69
N ALA A 38 13.18 -3.83 -17.30
CA ALA A 38 12.07 -2.90 -17.09
C ALA A 38 10.74 -3.46 -17.63
N SER A 39 10.75 -4.12 -18.80
CA SER A 39 9.58 -4.81 -19.36
C SER A 39 9.12 -5.97 -18.48
N LYS A 40 10.06 -6.73 -17.89
CA LYS A 40 9.74 -7.82 -16.96
C LYS A 40 9.20 -7.31 -15.61
N LYS A 41 9.58 -6.10 -15.19
CA LYS A 41 9.07 -5.45 -13.98
C LYS A 41 7.67 -4.85 -14.20
N ASN A 42 7.30 -4.56 -15.44
CA ASN A 42 5.96 -4.05 -15.82
C ASN A 42 4.98 -5.15 -16.26
N SER A 43 5.36 -6.42 -16.31
CA SER A 43 4.38 -7.48 -16.24
C SER A 43 3.90 -7.55 -14.79
N ASN A 44 3.05 -6.59 -14.38
CA ASN A 44 2.10 -6.83 -13.32
C ASN A 44 1.40 -8.12 -13.72
N GLN A 45 1.77 -9.22 -13.08
CA GLN A 45 0.89 -10.36 -13.06
C GLN A 45 -0.42 -9.80 -12.50
N GLU A 46 -1.44 -9.68 -13.35
CA GLU A 46 -2.81 -9.52 -12.93
C GLU A 46 -3.15 -10.78 -12.14
N GLY A 47 -2.76 -10.82 -10.86
CA GLY A 47 -2.95 -11.97 -10.02
C GLY A 47 -2.61 -11.62 -8.57
N LEU A 48 -3.47 -12.07 -7.67
CA LEU A 48 -3.25 -11.97 -6.23
C LEU A 48 -2.09 -12.89 -5.84
N ASP A 49 -1.13 -12.34 -5.09
CA ASP A 49 -0.13 -13.18 -4.41
C ASP A 49 -0.77 -13.81 -3.18
N VAL A 50 -1.00 -15.13 -3.23
CA VAL A 50 -1.70 -15.86 -2.17
C VAL A 50 -0.76 -16.84 -1.50
N GLU A 51 -0.41 -16.55 -0.27
CA GLU A 51 0.44 -17.40 0.57
C GLU A 51 -0.39 -18.25 1.55
N ASN A 52 -0.05 -19.52 1.69
CA ASN A 52 -0.61 -20.36 2.76
C ASN A 52 0.19 -20.18 4.07
N LEU A 53 -0.29 -19.32 4.95
CA LEU A 53 0.38 -18.99 6.21
C LEU A 53 0.56 -20.21 7.12
N ASN A 54 -0.39 -21.16 7.15
CA ASN A 54 -0.24 -22.38 7.95
C ASN A 54 0.95 -23.22 7.47
N LYS A 55 1.14 -23.31 6.15
CA LYS A 55 2.29 -24.02 5.56
C LYS A 55 3.60 -23.30 5.87
N LYS A 56 3.61 -21.97 5.78
CA LYS A 56 4.77 -21.14 6.11
C LYS A 56 5.22 -21.32 7.54
N TYR A 57 4.31 -21.12 8.51
CA TYR A 57 4.65 -21.25 9.94
C TYR A 57 5.00 -22.68 10.34
N LYS A 58 4.34 -23.67 9.72
CA LYS A 58 4.74 -25.08 9.91
C LYS A 58 6.18 -25.31 9.42
N GLY A 59 6.55 -24.79 8.25
CA GLY A 59 7.91 -24.91 7.72
C GLY A 59 8.96 -24.29 8.66
N LEU A 60 8.67 -23.10 9.23
CA LEU A 60 9.54 -22.47 10.22
C LEU A 60 9.67 -23.32 11.50
N SER A 61 8.56 -23.82 12.02
CA SER A 61 8.56 -24.71 13.19
C SER A 61 9.31 -26.01 12.94
N ASP A 62 9.15 -26.61 11.75
CA ASP A 62 9.83 -27.85 11.36
C ASP A 62 11.35 -27.63 11.26
N SER A 63 11.78 -26.46 10.74
CA SER A 63 13.19 -26.09 10.67
C SER A 63 13.83 -25.99 12.06
N LEU A 64 13.13 -25.36 13.02
CA LEU A 64 13.59 -25.27 14.41
C LEU A 64 13.63 -26.65 15.07
N ASN A 65 12.54 -27.43 14.95
CA ASN A 65 12.46 -28.75 15.55
C ASN A 65 13.54 -29.71 15.05
N LYS A 66 13.93 -29.59 13.79
CA LYS A 66 15.01 -30.40 13.21
C LYS A 66 16.37 -30.16 13.87
N VAL A 67 16.59 -28.96 14.43
CA VAL A 67 17.84 -28.61 15.14
C VAL A 67 17.75 -28.94 16.62
N VAL A 68 16.59 -28.72 17.26
CA VAL A 68 16.39 -28.82 18.72
C VAL A 68 16.13 -30.25 19.14
N LEU A 69 15.36 -31.04 18.36
CA LEU A 69 14.97 -32.41 18.74
C LEU A 69 16.03 -33.43 18.32
N GLN A 70 16.15 -34.51 19.13
CA GLN A 70 16.94 -35.67 18.74
C GLN A 70 16.30 -36.40 17.54
N LYS A 71 17.11 -37.16 16.78
CA LYS A 71 16.64 -37.81 15.55
C LYS A 71 15.39 -38.67 15.73
N ASP A 72 15.28 -39.34 16.85
CA ASP A 72 14.14 -40.26 17.09
C ASP A 72 12.88 -39.49 17.51
N GLU A 73 13.02 -38.44 18.32
CA GLU A 73 11.93 -37.51 18.65
C GLU A 73 11.38 -36.81 17.39
N TRP A 74 12.27 -36.38 16.51
CA TRP A 74 11.86 -35.76 15.25
C TRP A 74 11.09 -36.74 14.35
N LYS A 75 11.55 -38.02 14.25
CA LYS A 75 10.82 -39.04 13.50
C LYS A 75 9.45 -39.33 14.08
N ALA A 76 9.34 -39.42 15.42
CA ALA A 76 8.07 -39.62 16.12
C ALA A 76 7.10 -38.48 15.81
N LYS A 77 7.55 -37.22 15.95
CA LYS A 77 6.76 -36.02 15.63
C LYS A 77 6.27 -36.00 14.16
N GLN A 78 7.12 -36.37 13.19
CA GLN A 78 6.73 -36.47 11.78
C GLN A 78 5.63 -37.52 11.53
N LYS A 79 5.67 -38.65 12.28
CA LYS A 79 4.63 -39.69 12.18
C LYS A 79 3.31 -39.20 12.73
N ASP A 80 3.32 -38.53 13.87
CA ASP A 80 2.12 -37.95 14.50
C ASP A 80 1.50 -36.87 13.62
N ASP A 81 2.29 -35.97 13.05
CA ASP A 81 1.84 -34.93 12.12
C ASP A 81 1.17 -35.54 10.86
N LYS A 82 1.75 -36.62 10.30
CA LYS A 82 1.16 -37.35 9.19
C LYS A 82 -0.16 -38.03 9.56
N ALA A 83 -0.26 -38.61 10.75
CA ALA A 83 -1.48 -39.23 11.26
C ALA A 83 -2.60 -38.18 11.45
N ILE A 84 -2.28 -37.03 12.05
CA ILE A 84 -3.19 -35.89 12.22
C ILE A 84 -3.69 -35.41 10.86
N GLN A 85 -2.80 -35.22 9.88
CA GLN A 85 -3.18 -34.79 8.53
C GLN A 85 -4.10 -35.80 7.81
N LYS A 86 -3.85 -37.10 7.97
CA LYS A 86 -4.72 -38.16 7.41
C LYS A 86 -6.12 -38.12 8.04
N ASN A 87 -6.21 -37.95 9.35
CA ASN A 87 -7.48 -37.85 10.06
C ASN A 87 -8.25 -36.59 9.65
N HIS A 88 -7.55 -35.46 9.45
CA HIS A 88 -8.16 -34.22 8.94
C HIS A 88 -8.72 -34.35 7.52
N LYS A 89 -8.05 -35.09 6.63
CA LYS A 89 -8.54 -35.35 5.26
C LYS A 89 -9.80 -36.21 5.22
N LYS A 90 -10.01 -37.08 6.23
CA LYS A 90 -11.20 -37.92 6.35
C LYS A 90 -12.45 -37.15 6.83
N GLN A 91 -12.27 -36.02 7.50
CA GLN A 91 -13.38 -35.18 7.91
C GLN A 91 -13.95 -34.40 6.72
N LYS A 92 -15.13 -34.78 6.23
CA LYS A 92 -15.81 -34.13 5.08
C LYS A 92 -16.30 -32.70 5.35
N LYS A 93 -16.28 -32.21 6.61
CA LYS A 93 -16.76 -30.86 6.96
C LYS A 93 -15.68 -29.83 6.60
N ARG A 94 -16.06 -28.84 5.81
CA ARG A 94 -15.23 -27.67 5.52
C ARG A 94 -14.93 -26.92 6.81
N LYS A 95 -13.65 -26.74 7.13
CA LYS A 95 -13.24 -25.89 8.26
C LYS A 95 -13.38 -24.42 7.86
N PRO A 96 -13.74 -23.54 8.82
CA PRO A 96 -13.67 -22.11 8.61
C PRO A 96 -12.24 -21.70 8.19
N LYS A 97 -12.15 -20.71 7.32
CA LYS A 97 -10.87 -20.15 6.84
C LYS A 97 -10.70 -18.73 7.39
N ALA A 98 -9.46 -18.35 7.66
CA ALA A 98 -9.08 -16.98 7.89
C ALA A 98 -8.32 -16.47 6.67
N PHE A 99 -8.79 -15.37 6.09
CA PHE A 99 -8.11 -14.63 5.04
C PHE A 99 -7.40 -13.45 5.70
N VAL A 100 -6.12 -13.31 5.45
CA VAL A 100 -5.31 -12.24 6.03
C VAL A 100 -4.95 -11.27 4.92
N LEU A 101 -5.28 -10.02 5.12
CA LEU A 101 -4.98 -8.89 4.25
C LEU A 101 -3.98 -7.97 4.95
N ASP A 102 -3.13 -7.33 4.19
CA ASP A 102 -2.21 -6.30 4.66
C ASP A 102 -2.56 -4.95 4.04
N PHE A 103 -2.68 -3.93 4.85
CA PHE A 103 -2.83 -2.56 4.37
C PHE A 103 -1.80 -1.65 5.02
N LEU A 104 -0.81 -1.24 4.23
CA LEU A 104 0.15 -0.20 4.57
C LEU A 104 -0.32 1.10 3.91
N GLY A 105 -0.87 2.00 4.74
CA GLY A 105 -1.44 3.25 4.25
C GLY A 105 -0.41 4.36 4.14
N ASP A 106 -0.42 5.05 3.02
CA ASP A 106 0.23 6.34 2.82
C ASP A 106 -0.82 7.47 2.79
N ILE A 107 -0.37 8.73 2.68
CA ILE A 107 -1.25 9.92 2.67
C ILE A 107 -2.34 9.81 1.58
N LYS A 108 -2.03 9.21 0.43
CA LYS A 108 -2.95 9.04 -0.71
C LYS A 108 -3.71 7.72 -0.70
N ALA A 109 -3.50 6.88 0.32
CA ALA A 109 -4.05 5.52 0.38
C ALA A 109 -3.81 4.73 -0.92
N SER A 110 -2.59 4.79 -1.46
CA SER A 110 -2.24 4.22 -2.78
C SER A 110 -2.44 2.71 -2.88
N ALA A 111 -2.59 2.01 -1.75
CA ALA A 111 -2.92 0.57 -1.71
C ALA A 111 -4.42 0.26 -1.91
N VAL A 112 -5.30 1.26 -2.07
CA VAL A 112 -6.76 1.03 -2.23
C VAL A 112 -7.12 0.20 -3.46
N PRO A 113 -6.51 0.38 -4.65
CA PRO A 113 -6.78 -0.48 -5.79
C PRO A 113 -6.53 -1.96 -5.48
N SER A 114 -5.39 -2.30 -4.89
CA SER A 114 -5.06 -3.68 -4.47
C SER A 114 -6.05 -4.21 -3.44
N LEU A 115 -6.36 -3.43 -2.41
CA LEU A 115 -7.36 -3.79 -1.41
C LEU A 115 -8.72 -4.11 -2.04
N ARG A 116 -9.15 -3.34 -3.07
CA ARG A 116 -10.39 -3.56 -3.79
C ARG A 116 -10.42 -4.92 -4.49
N GLU A 117 -9.33 -5.27 -5.17
CA GLU A 117 -9.18 -6.54 -5.88
C GLU A 117 -9.15 -7.71 -4.90
N GLU A 118 -8.36 -7.61 -3.84
CA GLU A 118 -8.24 -8.60 -2.77
C GLU A 118 -9.59 -8.85 -2.09
N VAL A 119 -10.29 -7.79 -1.70
CA VAL A 119 -11.64 -7.89 -1.10
C VAL A 119 -12.61 -8.54 -2.09
N THR A 120 -12.57 -8.16 -3.35
CA THR A 120 -13.47 -8.72 -4.38
C THR A 120 -13.23 -10.23 -4.54
N ALA A 121 -11.98 -10.65 -4.66
CA ALA A 121 -11.62 -12.07 -4.79
C ALA A 121 -11.99 -12.88 -3.54
N ILE A 122 -11.76 -12.32 -2.35
CA ILE A 122 -12.14 -12.98 -1.09
C ILE A 122 -13.65 -13.13 -0.99
N LEU A 123 -14.42 -12.10 -1.34
CA LEU A 123 -15.90 -12.12 -1.27
C LEU A 123 -16.53 -13.14 -2.22
N ASP A 124 -15.83 -13.50 -3.30
CA ASP A 124 -16.28 -14.56 -4.22
C ASP A 124 -16.13 -15.97 -3.62
N VAL A 125 -15.09 -16.19 -2.80
CA VAL A 125 -14.76 -17.53 -2.27
C VAL A 125 -15.10 -17.73 -0.80
N ALA A 126 -15.23 -16.65 -0.02
CA ALA A 126 -15.46 -16.70 1.41
C ALA A 126 -16.92 -17.11 1.74
N LYS A 127 -17.08 -17.81 2.85
CA LYS A 127 -18.40 -18.22 3.39
C LYS A 127 -18.66 -17.54 4.73
N LYS A 128 -19.91 -17.48 5.14
CA LYS A 128 -20.39 -16.81 6.36
C LYS A 128 -19.59 -17.17 7.64
N ASN A 129 -19.08 -18.40 7.72
CA ASN A 129 -18.30 -18.85 8.88
C ASN A 129 -16.77 -18.60 8.75
N ASP A 130 -16.35 -17.99 7.65
CA ASP A 130 -14.95 -17.58 7.48
C ASP A 130 -14.72 -16.23 8.17
N GLN A 131 -13.46 -15.87 8.33
CA GLN A 131 -13.02 -14.62 8.95
C GLN A 131 -12.03 -13.91 8.06
N ILE A 132 -12.13 -12.60 8.01
CA ILE A 132 -11.13 -11.75 7.37
C ILE A 132 -10.38 -11.00 8.46
N ILE A 133 -9.06 -11.02 8.40
CA ILE A 133 -8.16 -10.33 9.32
C ILE A 133 -7.40 -9.31 8.49
N LEU A 134 -7.58 -8.04 8.79
CA LEU A 134 -6.80 -6.95 8.19
C LEU A 134 -5.71 -6.53 9.16
N ARG A 135 -4.44 -6.68 8.76
CA ARG A 135 -3.31 -6.07 9.46
C ARG A 135 -3.16 -4.66 8.92
N LEU A 136 -3.40 -3.69 9.77
CA LEU A 136 -3.49 -2.28 9.39
C LEU A 136 -2.35 -1.48 10.01
N ASP A 137 -1.60 -0.78 9.16
CA ASP A 137 -0.60 0.22 9.55
C ASP A 137 -0.85 1.48 8.71
N ASN A 138 -1.54 2.50 9.28
CA ASN A 138 -2.03 3.64 8.51
C ASN A 138 -2.18 4.90 9.37
N HIS A 139 -1.41 5.91 9.06
CA HIS A 139 -1.46 7.21 9.73
C HIS A 139 -2.64 8.10 9.28
N GLY A 140 -3.41 7.68 8.27
CA GLY A 140 -4.42 8.50 7.63
C GLY A 140 -3.86 9.41 6.54
N GLY A 141 -4.69 10.31 6.04
CA GLY A 141 -4.34 11.23 4.96
C GLY A 141 -5.57 11.81 4.26
N VAL A 142 -5.58 11.80 2.95
CA VAL A 142 -6.64 12.38 2.12
C VAL A 142 -7.99 11.72 2.39
N VAL A 143 -8.97 12.52 2.77
CA VAL A 143 -10.28 12.06 3.30
C VAL A 143 -11.01 11.12 2.34
N HIS A 144 -11.16 11.51 1.07
CA HIS A 144 -11.92 10.72 0.10
C HIS A 144 -11.22 9.41 -0.27
N GLU A 145 -9.89 9.35 -0.23
CA GLU A 145 -9.13 8.13 -0.50
C GLU A 145 -9.27 7.11 0.64
N HIS A 146 -9.17 7.58 1.88
CA HIS A 146 -9.37 6.73 3.05
C HIS A 146 -10.84 6.34 3.24
N GLY A 147 -11.78 7.23 2.88
CA GLY A 147 -13.20 6.90 2.80
C GLY A 147 -13.47 5.78 1.79
N LEU A 148 -12.80 5.81 0.63
CA LEU A 148 -12.88 4.73 -0.36
C LEU A 148 -12.32 3.42 0.19
N ALA A 149 -11.19 3.46 0.91
CA ALA A 149 -10.61 2.30 1.59
C ALA A 149 -11.59 1.70 2.60
N ALA A 150 -12.16 2.52 3.47
CA ALA A 150 -13.16 2.09 4.45
C ALA A 150 -14.39 1.47 3.77
N SER A 151 -14.84 2.03 2.64
CA SER A 151 -15.98 1.48 1.88
C SER A 151 -15.69 0.08 1.32
N GLN A 152 -14.44 -0.23 0.93
CA GLN A 152 -14.07 -1.60 0.53
C GLN A 152 -14.21 -2.58 1.70
N LEU A 153 -13.82 -2.18 2.90
CA LEU A 153 -14.00 -3.01 4.10
C LEU A 153 -15.48 -3.17 4.47
N ALA A 154 -16.28 -2.13 4.28
CA ALA A 154 -17.72 -2.19 4.52
C ALA A 154 -18.43 -3.26 3.64
N ARG A 155 -17.94 -3.55 2.43
CA ARG A 155 -18.44 -4.64 1.57
C ARG A 155 -18.34 -6.00 2.27
N ILE A 156 -17.29 -6.23 3.07
CA ILE A 156 -17.11 -7.45 3.86
C ILE A 156 -18.24 -7.57 4.90
N ARG A 157 -18.49 -6.47 5.60
CA ARG A 157 -19.56 -6.39 6.61
C ARG A 157 -20.94 -6.62 6.03
N GLN A 158 -21.23 -6.03 4.86
CA GLN A 158 -22.49 -6.21 4.14
C GLN A 158 -22.73 -7.69 3.77
N LYS A 159 -21.67 -8.44 3.48
CA LYS A 159 -21.75 -9.90 3.24
C LYS A 159 -21.84 -10.73 4.54
N LYS A 160 -21.91 -10.07 5.71
CA LYS A 160 -21.99 -10.70 7.04
C LYS A 160 -20.82 -11.66 7.32
N ILE A 161 -19.64 -11.35 6.78
CA ILE A 161 -18.39 -12.02 7.08
C ILE A 161 -17.72 -11.27 8.23
N ASN A 162 -17.18 -12.01 9.21
CA ASN A 162 -16.51 -11.41 10.36
C ASN A 162 -15.20 -10.74 9.93
N LEU A 163 -15.12 -9.42 10.13
CA LEU A 163 -13.91 -8.62 9.88
C LEU A 163 -13.24 -8.27 11.21
N VAL A 164 -11.98 -8.61 11.33
CA VAL A 164 -11.11 -8.24 12.45
C VAL A 164 -9.99 -7.36 11.93
N VAL A 165 -9.74 -6.26 12.60
CA VAL A 165 -8.58 -5.40 12.31
C VAL A 165 -7.54 -5.59 13.41
N VAL A 166 -6.29 -5.74 13.02
CA VAL A 166 -5.13 -5.84 13.92
C VAL A 166 -4.22 -4.65 13.64
N VAL A 167 -3.87 -3.92 14.70
CA VAL A 167 -3.04 -2.72 14.64
C VAL A 167 -1.81 -2.94 15.50
N ASP A 168 -0.66 -3.10 14.87
CA ASP A 168 0.61 -3.28 15.59
C ASP A 168 1.24 -1.94 15.98
N LYS A 169 1.09 -0.90 15.12
CA LYS A 169 1.75 0.40 15.30
C LYS A 169 0.76 1.57 15.30
N VAL A 170 0.04 1.77 14.20
CA VAL A 170 -0.83 2.94 14.06
C VAL A 170 -2.06 2.66 13.20
N ALA A 171 -3.20 3.19 13.66
CA ALA A 171 -4.40 3.39 12.87
C ALA A 171 -4.99 4.75 13.29
N ALA A 172 -4.61 5.81 12.60
CA ALA A 172 -4.97 7.18 12.96
C ALA A 172 -5.75 7.86 11.84
N SER A 173 -6.64 8.81 12.18
CA SER A 173 -7.43 9.58 11.22
C SER A 173 -8.13 8.64 10.21
N GLY A 174 -7.89 8.78 8.90
CA GLY A 174 -8.42 7.86 7.87
C GLY A 174 -8.09 6.38 8.11
N GLY A 175 -6.95 6.07 8.74
CA GLY A 175 -6.62 4.70 9.17
C GLY A 175 -7.54 4.21 10.28
N TYR A 176 -7.91 5.07 11.22
CA TYR A 176 -8.87 4.73 12.26
C TYR A 176 -10.29 4.57 11.69
N LEU A 177 -10.67 5.39 10.72
CA LEU A 177 -11.92 5.23 9.96
C LEU A 177 -12.02 3.82 9.35
N MET A 178 -10.94 3.34 8.74
CA MET A 178 -10.89 1.97 8.22
C MET A 178 -11.04 0.93 9.34
N ALA A 179 -10.37 1.14 10.49
CA ALA A 179 -10.44 0.21 11.61
C ALA A 179 -11.86 0.12 12.21
N CYS A 180 -12.59 1.23 12.29
CA CYS A 180 -13.95 1.31 12.85
C CYS A 180 -14.98 0.46 12.07
N VAL A 181 -14.73 0.15 10.80
CA VAL A 181 -15.59 -0.74 10.00
C VAL A 181 -15.60 -2.17 10.55
N ALA A 182 -14.58 -2.58 11.30
CA ALA A 182 -14.43 -3.95 11.76
C ALA A 182 -15.48 -4.38 12.82
N ASN A 183 -15.66 -5.69 12.94
CA ASN A 183 -16.40 -6.27 14.08
C ASN A 183 -15.61 -6.16 15.37
N LYS A 184 -14.26 -6.22 15.28
CA LYS A 184 -13.37 -6.18 16.41
C LYS A 184 -12.01 -5.63 15.99
N ILE A 185 -11.46 -4.79 16.86
CA ILE A 185 -10.11 -4.25 16.71
C ILE A 185 -9.24 -4.86 17.80
N TYR A 186 -8.07 -5.37 17.42
CA TYR A 186 -6.99 -5.73 18.32
C TYR A 186 -5.84 -4.77 18.08
N ALA A 187 -5.36 -4.16 19.16
CA ALA A 187 -4.23 -3.24 19.10
C ALA A 187 -3.11 -3.69 20.03
N ALA A 188 -1.87 -3.51 19.60
CA ALA A 188 -0.72 -3.67 20.47
C ALA A 188 -0.75 -2.62 21.60
N PRO A 189 -0.14 -2.89 22.78
CA PRO A 189 -0.22 -1.97 23.92
C PRO A 189 0.26 -0.54 23.63
N PHE A 190 1.20 -0.36 22.71
CA PHE A 190 1.73 0.95 22.32
C PHE A 190 1.23 1.42 20.93
N ALA A 191 0.23 0.74 20.36
CA ALA A 191 -0.35 1.18 19.11
C ALA A 191 -1.08 2.52 19.29
N ILE A 192 -0.92 3.40 18.31
CA ILE A 192 -1.61 4.69 18.25
C ILE A 192 -2.92 4.50 17.51
N LEU A 193 -4.04 4.78 18.18
CA LEU A 193 -5.38 4.75 17.57
C LEU A 193 -6.09 6.08 17.80
N GLY A 194 -6.96 6.46 16.86
CA GLY A 194 -7.80 7.66 17.00
C GLY A 194 -7.39 8.77 16.05
N SER A 195 -7.08 9.96 16.57
CA SER A 195 -6.89 11.18 15.75
C SER A 195 -8.14 11.45 14.88
N ILE A 196 -9.30 11.41 15.51
CA ILE A 196 -10.60 11.62 14.86
C ILE A 196 -10.78 13.11 14.61
N GLY A 197 -10.51 13.55 13.38
CA GLY A 197 -10.62 14.94 13.00
C GLY A 197 -10.27 15.19 11.55
N VAL A 198 -10.61 16.39 11.09
CA VAL A 198 -10.33 16.85 9.72
C VAL A 198 -9.59 18.18 9.80
N ILE A 199 -8.53 18.32 9.05
CA ILE A 199 -7.75 19.56 8.97
C ILE A 199 -7.65 20.02 7.52
N ALA A 200 -7.67 21.35 7.32
CA ALA A 200 -7.25 21.99 6.09
C ALA A 200 -6.13 22.96 6.42
N GLN A 201 -5.02 22.87 5.70
CA GLN A 201 -3.86 23.72 5.87
C GLN A 201 -3.50 24.33 4.52
N LEU A 202 -3.68 25.64 4.40
CA LEU A 202 -3.29 26.40 3.22
C LEU A 202 -2.42 27.59 3.63
N PRO A 203 -1.18 27.69 3.12
CA PRO A 203 -0.44 28.95 3.23
C PRO A 203 -1.15 30.02 2.42
N ASN A 204 -1.16 31.26 2.89
CA ASN A 204 -1.68 32.40 2.14
C ASN A 204 -0.56 33.39 1.82
N PHE A 205 -0.29 33.57 0.54
CA PHE A 205 0.76 34.45 0.00
C PHE A 205 0.24 35.80 -0.50
N ASN A 206 -1.05 36.12 -0.30
CA ASN A 206 -1.64 37.36 -0.81
C ASN A 206 -0.85 38.62 -0.40
N ARG A 207 -0.50 38.74 0.88
CA ARG A 207 0.28 39.91 1.36
C ARG A 207 1.69 39.98 0.74
N LEU A 208 2.29 38.83 0.47
CA LEU A 208 3.60 38.80 -0.20
C LEU A 208 3.49 39.30 -1.63
N LEU A 209 2.51 38.85 -2.38
CA LEU A 209 2.25 39.32 -3.76
C LEU A 209 1.95 40.82 -3.77
N ASP A 210 1.10 41.30 -2.89
CA ASP A 210 0.73 42.70 -2.74
C ASP A 210 1.96 43.58 -2.47
N ASN A 211 2.87 43.17 -1.59
CA ASN A 211 4.11 43.88 -1.29
C ASN A 211 5.08 43.98 -2.51
N TYR A 212 4.97 43.07 -3.47
CA TYR A 212 5.75 43.07 -4.70
C TYR A 212 4.99 43.66 -5.91
N GLY A 213 3.81 44.25 -5.69
CA GLY A 213 2.99 44.84 -6.74
C GLY A 213 2.44 43.83 -7.74
N VAL A 214 2.20 42.58 -7.30
CA VAL A 214 1.61 41.53 -8.13
C VAL A 214 0.15 41.34 -7.78
N ASP A 215 -0.74 41.67 -8.71
CA ASP A 215 -2.16 41.45 -8.59
C ASP A 215 -2.52 39.99 -8.91
N PHE A 216 -3.37 39.40 -8.08
CA PHE A 216 -3.92 38.07 -8.32
C PHE A 216 -5.41 38.15 -8.64
N GLU A 217 -5.76 37.85 -9.87
CA GLU A 217 -7.16 37.82 -10.33
C GLU A 217 -7.68 36.38 -10.36
N GLN A 218 -8.84 36.15 -9.74
CA GLN A 218 -9.56 34.89 -9.78
C GLN A 218 -11.01 35.14 -10.17
N VAL A 219 -11.40 34.61 -11.31
CA VAL A 219 -12.78 34.67 -11.81
C VAL A 219 -13.45 33.32 -11.56
N THR A 220 -14.53 33.31 -10.81
CA THR A 220 -15.29 32.07 -10.50
C THR A 220 -16.76 32.26 -10.85
N ALA A 221 -17.40 31.19 -11.32
CA ALA A 221 -18.83 31.09 -11.45
C ALA A 221 -19.36 30.15 -10.36
N GLY A 222 -20.36 30.59 -9.61
CA GLY A 222 -20.92 29.87 -8.44
C GLY A 222 -20.37 30.39 -7.12
N GLN A 223 -21.28 30.69 -6.20
CA GLN A 223 -21.00 31.39 -4.92
C GLN A 223 -19.94 30.69 -4.04
N TYR A 224 -19.90 29.36 -4.07
CA TYR A 224 -19.02 28.57 -3.20
C TYR A 224 -18.04 27.71 -4.00
N LYS A 225 -17.69 28.14 -5.23
CA LYS A 225 -16.74 27.37 -6.07
C LYS A 225 -15.35 27.28 -5.44
N ARG A 226 -14.90 28.31 -4.78
CA ARG A 226 -13.67 28.38 -3.96
C ARG A 226 -13.87 29.35 -2.83
N ASN A 227 -13.70 28.89 -1.61
CA ASN A 227 -13.84 29.74 -0.42
C ASN A 227 -12.48 30.31 -0.02
N VAL A 228 -11.50 29.48 0.32
CA VAL A 228 -10.17 29.89 0.72
C VAL A 228 -9.16 29.65 -0.40
N THR A 229 -8.28 30.63 -0.66
CA THR A 229 -7.27 30.63 -1.72
C THR A 229 -5.87 30.88 -1.18
N MET A 230 -4.86 30.36 -1.87
CA MET A 230 -3.46 30.58 -1.49
C MET A 230 -2.94 31.97 -1.86
N PHE A 231 -3.48 32.59 -2.91
CA PHE A 231 -2.93 33.83 -3.47
C PHE A 231 -3.87 35.02 -3.36
N GLY A 232 -5.18 34.78 -3.34
CA GLY A 232 -6.16 35.84 -3.17
C GLY A 232 -6.38 36.23 -1.71
N LYS A 233 -7.12 37.31 -1.51
CA LYS A 233 -7.56 37.76 -0.21
C LYS A 233 -8.66 36.84 0.29
N ASN A 234 -8.48 36.27 1.48
CA ASN A 234 -9.48 35.43 2.14
C ASN A 234 -10.29 36.28 3.12
N THR A 235 -11.60 36.26 3.00
CA THR A 235 -12.53 36.93 3.93
C THR A 235 -12.84 36.05 5.12
N ASP A 236 -13.50 36.59 6.13
CA ASP A 236 -13.96 35.82 7.27
C ASP A 236 -15.12 34.90 6.89
N GLU A 237 -15.94 35.31 5.92
CA GLU A 237 -17.00 34.48 5.34
C GLU A 237 -16.40 33.22 4.62
N ASP A 238 -15.33 33.40 3.86
CA ASP A 238 -14.63 32.28 3.20
C ASP A 238 -14.10 31.24 4.22
N ARG A 239 -13.54 31.75 5.34
CA ARG A 239 -13.03 30.90 6.41
C ARG A 239 -14.14 30.16 7.13
N GLU A 240 -15.24 30.83 7.44
CA GLU A 240 -16.38 30.22 8.11
C GLU A 240 -17.00 29.13 7.21
N LYS A 241 -17.13 29.40 5.92
CA LYS A 241 -17.63 28.40 4.96
C LYS A 241 -16.72 27.16 4.87
N LEU A 242 -15.40 27.35 4.85
CA LEU A 242 -14.47 26.23 4.90
C LEU A 242 -14.63 25.43 6.20
N LYS A 243 -14.81 26.11 7.33
CA LYS A 243 -15.02 25.47 8.63
C LYS A 243 -16.31 24.62 8.65
N GLU A 244 -17.41 25.14 8.11
CA GLU A 244 -18.65 24.37 7.96
C GLU A 244 -18.42 23.07 7.18
N GLN A 245 -17.71 23.14 6.05
CA GLN A 245 -17.39 21.96 5.25
C GLN A 245 -16.54 20.94 6.02
N LEU A 246 -15.58 21.40 6.83
CA LEU A 246 -14.77 20.52 7.68
C LEU A 246 -15.62 19.84 8.76
N GLU A 247 -16.58 20.56 9.36
CA GLU A 247 -17.51 20.02 10.36
C GLU A 247 -18.47 18.98 9.75
N GLU A 248 -18.94 19.20 8.53
CA GLU A 248 -19.75 18.21 7.79
C GLU A 248 -18.95 16.90 7.59
N ILE A 249 -17.70 16.99 7.11
CA ILE A 249 -16.83 15.84 6.93
C ILE A 249 -16.53 15.16 8.28
N HIS A 250 -16.27 15.94 9.32
CA HIS A 250 -16.04 15.40 10.67
C HIS A 250 -17.28 14.67 11.21
N SER A 251 -18.47 15.18 10.95
CA SER A 251 -19.73 14.52 11.31
C SER A 251 -19.93 13.20 10.58
N LEU A 252 -19.60 13.14 9.26
CA LEU A 252 -19.59 11.91 8.51
C LEU A 252 -18.58 10.90 9.08
N PHE A 253 -17.39 11.35 9.46
CA PHE A 253 -16.39 10.50 10.09
C PHE A 253 -16.90 9.88 11.39
N LYS A 254 -17.62 10.64 12.23
CA LYS A 254 -18.14 10.15 13.51
C LYS A 254 -19.33 9.19 13.35
N SER A 255 -20.06 9.28 12.23
CA SER A 255 -21.22 8.43 11.96
C SER A 255 -20.90 7.12 11.25
N SER A 256 -19.64 6.95 10.80
CA SER A 256 -19.16 5.76 10.08
C SER A 256 -18.69 4.68 11.04
#